data_97a0d81edfa7c9980457d73e4232e777
#
_entry.id   97a0d81edfa7c9980457d73e4232e777
#
_cell.length_a   1.000
_cell.length_b   1.000
_cell.length_c   1.000
_cell.angle_alpha   90.00
_cell.angle_beta   90.00
_cell.angle_gamma   90.00
#
_symmetry.space_group_name_H-M   'P 1'
#
loop_
_entity.id
_entity.type
_entity.pdbx_description
1 polymer ?
#
loop_
_entity_poly.entity_id
_entity_poly.type
_entity_poly.pdbx_seq_one_letter_code
_entity_poly.pdbx_strand_id
1 'polypeptide(L)'
;MSYCVNPECRQPQNSSTAKFCLNCGSHLLLRQRYRPIEPLGKGGFGKTFLAVDEDLPSQPRCAVKQFQFYDRDPEIFQKALELFRQEAIRLDELGNHPQIPNLLACFEQETQIYLVQEFIEGPTLKQELDQNTYSENQVWQLLQDLLPVLQFIHEHRVIHRDIKPENIIRRQSDYKLVLIDFGIAKLLTDTALLRPATLIGSQDYLAPEQMRGKVFPASDLYSLGVTCIRMMTQVPPLDMYDCHTERWWWRDYLPKGTTISTELGKILDKLLQTHLNQRYSFAVEVLQDIQAVSPLTIAELNSQQPQIIPNLSNGDNSPNLSLSPTFEAQISPKVFTNPLQHSTGAVNLNWPLNLISLKGIDYHKLQDFLSSKKWQAADRETWVLMCQALSLTAGTQLEVSQIYQLPCEDLQIVDRLWVHYSQGQFGFSVQNQVYQSVKGDYIRFCDRVNWPTYNSATALSQLKFSQQAPQGHLPSRSWVGGVQWVRHLDAISTRLTQCSNISTRE
;
A
#
# COMPACT_ATOMS: atom_id res chain seq x y z
N MET A 1 5.50 -6.21 -36.24
CA MET A 1 6.18 -7.49 -35.89
C MET A 1 5.44 -8.09 -34.69
N SER A 2 5.54 -9.41 -34.50
CA SER A 2 4.99 -10.10 -33.31
C SER A 2 6.13 -10.81 -32.59
N TYR A 3 6.08 -10.81 -31.25
CA TYR A 3 7.13 -11.40 -30.41
C TYR A 3 6.59 -12.62 -29.67
N CYS A 4 7.28 -13.75 -29.76
CA CYS A 4 6.92 -14.97 -29.03
C CYS A 4 7.35 -14.85 -27.56
N VAL A 5 6.40 -14.97 -26.65
CA VAL A 5 6.65 -14.86 -25.20
C VAL A 5 7.05 -16.18 -24.56
N ASN A 6 7.12 -17.28 -25.30
CA ASN A 6 7.59 -18.56 -24.78
C ASN A 6 9.05 -18.42 -24.30
N PRO A 7 9.34 -18.68 -22.99
CA PRO A 7 10.68 -18.53 -22.44
C PRO A 7 11.76 -19.39 -23.12
N GLU A 8 11.36 -20.51 -23.70
CA GLU A 8 12.27 -21.46 -24.37
C GLU A 8 12.46 -21.17 -25.86
N CYS A 9 11.77 -20.15 -26.40
CA CYS A 9 11.85 -19.82 -27.82
C CYS A 9 13.17 -19.14 -28.16
N ARG A 10 13.96 -19.77 -29.05
CA ARG A 10 15.26 -19.26 -29.50
C ARG A 10 15.18 -18.19 -30.57
N GLN A 11 14.06 -18.13 -31.32
CA GLN A 11 13.81 -17.17 -32.38
C GLN A 11 12.43 -16.54 -32.22
N PRO A 12 12.28 -15.56 -31.29
CA PRO A 12 10.97 -15.07 -30.89
C PRO A 12 10.34 -14.09 -31.89
N GLN A 13 11.06 -13.58 -32.86
CA GLN A 13 10.55 -12.61 -33.85
C GLN A 13 9.72 -13.30 -34.92
N ASN A 14 8.53 -12.77 -35.18
CA ASN A 14 7.58 -13.31 -36.16
C ASN A 14 6.92 -12.16 -36.97
N SER A 15 6.23 -12.53 -38.05
CA SER A 15 5.37 -11.59 -38.79
C SER A 15 4.23 -11.08 -37.91
N SER A 16 3.79 -9.84 -38.11
CA SER A 16 2.64 -9.26 -37.44
C SER A 16 1.30 -10.00 -37.71
N THR A 17 1.23 -10.73 -38.81
CA THR A 17 0.02 -11.50 -39.17
C THR A 17 0.05 -12.95 -38.70
N ALA A 18 1.21 -13.42 -38.19
CA ALA A 18 1.35 -14.80 -37.74
C ALA A 18 0.49 -15.06 -36.47
N LYS A 19 -0.18 -16.20 -36.43
CA LYS A 19 -0.95 -16.65 -35.26
C LYS A 19 -0.11 -17.53 -34.34
N PHE A 20 0.88 -18.24 -34.91
CA PHE A 20 1.76 -19.14 -34.19
C PHE A 20 3.23 -18.78 -34.47
N CYS A 21 4.07 -19.03 -33.49
CA CYS A 21 5.50 -18.86 -33.64
C CYS A 21 6.08 -19.87 -34.59
N LEU A 22 6.80 -19.43 -35.60
CA LEU A 22 7.43 -20.29 -36.62
C LEU A 22 8.51 -21.21 -36.04
N ASN A 23 9.11 -20.83 -34.90
CA ASN A 23 10.19 -21.60 -34.29
C ASN A 23 9.69 -22.66 -33.29
N CYS A 24 8.74 -22.31 -32.40
CA CYS A 24 8.31 -23.18 -31.31
C CYS A 24 6.82 -23.55 -31.31
N GLY A 25 6.03 -23.04 -32.27
CA GLY A 25 4.62 -23.35 -32.40
C GLY A 25 3.69 -22.66 -31.36
N SER A 26 4.22 -21.91 -30.40
CA SER A 26 3.41 -21.22 -29.38
C SER A 26 2.50 -20.16 -29.98
N HIS A 27 1.36 -19.92 -29.39
CA HIS A 27 0.46 -18.84 -29.78
C HIS A 27 1.13 -17.47 -29.63
N LEU A 28 0.95 -16.60 -30.64
CA LEU A 28 1.47 -15.23 -30.64
C LEU A 28 0.44 -14.20 -30.16
N LEU A 29 -0.83 -14.61 -29.99
CA LEU A 29 -1.88 -13.81 -29.41
C LEU A 29 -2.22 -14.36 -28.03
N LEU A 30 -2.04 -13.55 -27.02
CA LEU A 30 -2.43 -13.85 -25.66
C LEU A 30 -3.93 -13.57 -25.51
N ARG A 31 -4.67 -14.55 -24.99
CA ARG A 31 -6.13 -14.51 -24.86
C ARG A 31 -6.83 -14.10 -26.17
N GLN A 32 -6.25 -14.45 -27.33
CA GLN A 32 -6.73 -14.08 -28.68
C GLN A 32 -6.92 -12.56 -28.88
N ARG A 33 -6.32 -11.75 -28.03
CA ARG A 33 -6.53 -10.30 -27.97
C ARG A 33 -5.22 -9.53 -27.97
N TYR A 34 -4.29 -9.86 -27.07
CA TYR A 34 -3.07 -9.08 -26.87
C TYR A 34 -1.93 -9.65 -27.69
N ARG A 35 -1.34 -8.82 -28.57
CA ARG A 35 -0.20 -9.21 -29.39
C ARG A 35 1.09 -8.60 -28.85
N PRO A 36 2.00 -9.38 -28.24
CA PRO A 36 3.32 -8.89 -27.87
C PRO A 36 4.14 -8.48 -29.11
N ILE A 37 4.85 -7.35 -28.99
CA ILE A 37 5.65 -6.76 -30.08
C ILE A 37 7.13 -6.88 -29.77
N GLU A 38 7.55 -6.49 -28.55
CA GLU A 38 8.94 -6.48 -28.12
C GLU A 38 9.05 -6.56 -26.60
N PRO A 39 10.19 -7.03 -26.07
CA PRO A 39 10.45 -7.00 -24.64
C PRO A 39 10.75 -5.58 -24.17
N LEU A 40 10.12 -5.14 -23.06
CA LEU A 40 10.40 -3.88 -22.37
C LEU A 40 11.43 -4.04 -21.26
N GLY A 41 11.43 -5.19 -20.57
CA GLY A 41 12.35 -5.44 -19.47
C GLY A 41 12.18 -6.80 -18.81
N LYS A 42 13.07 -7.06 -17.85
CA LYS A 42 13.03 -8.25 -17.01
C LYS A 42 13.04 -7.80 -15.55
N GLY A 43 12.03 -8.20 -14.79
CA GLY A 43 11.93 -7.96 -13.35
C GLY A 43 12.17 -9.22 -12.51
N GLY A 44 12.00 -9.11 -11.19
CA GLY A 44 12.22 -10.22 -10.25
C GLY A 44 11.30 -11.43 -10.47
N PHE A 45 10.08 -11.21 -10.95
CA PHE A 45 9.09 -12.29 -11.17
C PHE A 45 8.78 -12.56 -12.64
N GLY A 46 9.51 -11.96 -13.57
CA GLY A 46 9.23 -12.25 -14.96
C GLY A 46 9.72 -11.23 -15.98
N LYS A 47 9.13 -11.29 -17.15
CA LYS A 47 9.41 -10.37 -18.26
C LYS A 47 8.20 -9.52 -18.57
N THR A 48 8.46 -8.26 -18.92
CA THR A 48 7.46 -7.32 -19.41
C THR A 48 7.64 -7.09 -20.91
N PHE A 49 6.54 -7.09 -21.65
CA PHE A 49 6.51 -6.90 -23.08
C PHE A 49 5.61 -5.73 -23.45
N LEU A 50 6.01 -4.96 -24.45
CA LEU A 50 5.09 -4.09 -25.16
C LEU A 50 4.16 -4.96 -25.99
N ALA A 51 2.87 -4.69 -25.93
CA ALA A 51 1.87 -5.37 -26.73
C ALA A 51 0.84 -4.38 -27.28
N VAL A 52 0.03 -4.83 -28.24
CA VAL A 52 -1.15 -4.11 -28.70
C VAL A 52 -2.40 -4.92 -28.41
N ASP A 53 -3.47 -4.21 -28.14
CA ASP A 53 -4.82 -4.76 -27.94
C ASP A 53 -5.53 -4.81 -29.30
N GLU A 54 -5.62 -5.99 -29.92
CA GLU A 54 -6.23 -6.15 -31.24
C GLU A 54 -7.75 -6.16 -31.24
N ASP A 55 -8.42 -6.26 -30.07
CA ASP A 55 -9.88 -6.18 -29.98
C ASP A 55 -10.40 -4.76 -30.17
N LEU A 56 -9.55 -3.75 -29.96
CA LEU A 56 -9.91 -2.36 -30.14
C LEU A 56 -9.43 -1.84 -31.50
N PRO A 57 -10.28 -1.12 -32.28
CA PRO A 57 -9.89 -0.60 -33.61
C PRO A 57 -8.67 0.32 -33.58
N SER A 58 -8.44 1.05 -32.49
CA SER A 58 -7.29 1.92 -32.28
C SER A 58 -6.00 1.15 -31.97
N GLN A 59 -6.09 -0.16 -31.71
CA GLN A 59 -4.99 -1.03 -31.32
C GLN A 59 -4.07 -0.38 -30.27
N PRO A 60 -4.60 0.07 -29.11
CA PRO A 60 -3.81 0.78 -28.13
C PRO A 60 -2.68 -0.11 -27.60
N ARG A 61 -1.57 0.53 -27.28
CA ARG A 61 -0.43 -0.13 -26.65
C ARG A 61 -0.76 -0.49 -25.20
N CYS A 62 -0.30 -1.65 -24.78
CA CYS A 62 -0.38 -2.12 -23.39
C CYS A 62 0.93 -2.78 -22.97
N ALA A 63 1.18 -2.84 -21.67
CA ALA A 63 2.30 -3.57 -21.08
C ALA A 63 1.81 -4.93 -20.58
N VAL A 64 2.43 -6.02 -21.04
CA VAL A 64 2.11 -7.39 -20.63
C VAL A 64 3.25 -7.91 -19.77
N LYS A 65 2.98 -8.15 -18.50
CA LYS A 65 3.91 -8.84 -17.60
C LYS A 65 3.60 -10.33 -17.61
N GLN A 66 4.61 -11.14 -17.93
CA GLN A 66 4.54 -12.59 -17.86
C GLN A 66 5.25 -13.07 -16.61
N PHE A 67 4.56 -13.86 -15.80
CA PHE A 67 5.18 -14.49 -14.64
C PHE A 67 6.23 -15.51 -15.08
N GLN A 68 7.48 -15.30 -14.67
CA GLN A 68 8.61 -16.19 -14.93
C GLN A 68 9.49 -16.27 -13.69
N PHE A 69 9.07 -17.09 -12.75
CA PHE A 69 9.84 -17.36 -11.55
C PHE A 69 10.13 -18.85 -11.48
N TYR A 70 11.38 -19.23 -11.26
CA TYR A 70 11.81 -20.61 -11.16
C TYR A 70 12.52 -20.80 -9.83
N ASP A 71 11.92 -21.58 -8.97
CA ASP A 71 12.57 -22.10 -7.77
C ASP A 71 12.30 -23.60 -7.64
N ARG A 72 13.24 -24.33 -7.02
CA ARG A 72 13.12 -25.77 -6.77
C ARG A 72 12.19 -26.08 -5.60
N ASP A 73 11.97 -25.09 -4.73
CA ASP A 73 11.06 -25.19 -3.60
C ASP A 73 9.64 -24.82 -4.04
N PRO A 74 8.69 -25.77 -3.97
CA PRO A 74 7.31 -25.51 -4.36
C PRO A 74 6.63 -24.41 -3.52
N GLU A 75 7.00 -24.25 -2.24
CA GLU A 75 6.42 -23.24 -1.36
C GLU A 75 6.87 -21.85 -1.79
N ILE A 76 8.14 -21.69 -2.14
CA ILE A 76 8.68 -20.44 -2.67
C ILE A 76 8.03 -20.08 -4.00
N PHE A 77 7.86 -21.07 -4.89
CA PHE A 77 7.17 -20.86 -6.16
C PHE A 77 5.72 -20.42 -5.97
N GLN A 78 4.96 -21.11 -5.10
CA GLN A 78 3.57 -20.76 -4.82
C GLN A 78 3.45 -19.37 -4.20
N LYS A 79 4.36 -19.01 -3.31
CA LYS A 79 4.41 -17.68 -2.73
C LYS A 79 4.70 -16.59 -3.76
N ALA A 80 5.64 -16.82 -4.67
CA ALA A 80 5.93 -15.91 -5.78
C ALA A 80 4.71 -15.71 -6.69
N LEU A 81 4.01 -16.80 -6.98
CA LEU A 81 2.79 -16.80 -7.77
C LEU A 81 1.65 -16.01 -7.10
N GLU A 82 1.45 -16.24 -5.80
CA GLU A 82 0.49 -15.49 -5.01
C GLU A 82 0.78 -13.99 -5.04
N LEU A 83 2.05 -13.63 -4.88
CA LEU A 83 2.49 -12.24 -4.90
C LEU A 83 2.27 -11.58 -6.27
N PHE A 84 2.52 -12.29 -7.36
CA PHE A 84 2.22 -11.78 -8.70
C PHE A 84 0.72 -11.52 -8.91
N ARG A 85 -0.14 -12.40 -8.37
CA ARG A 85 -1.60 -12.19 -8.38
C ARG A 85 -2.04 -11.02 -7.50
N GLN A 86 -1.35 -10.79 -6.37
CA GLN A 86 -1.61 -9.66 -5.48
C GLN A 86 -1.32 -8.31 -6.15
N GLU A 87 -0.38 -8.21 -7.08
CA GLU A 87 -0.15 -7.00 -7.87
C GLU A 87 -1.39 -6.62 -8.69
N ALA A 88 -2.00 -7.61 -9.36
CA ALA A 88 -3.23 -7.38 -10.11
C ALA A 88 -4.37 -6.89 -9.20
N ILE A 89 -4.55 -7.54 -8.03
CA ILE A 89 -5.60 -7.15 -7.07
C ILE A 89 -5.39 -5.71 -6.59
N ARG A 90 -4.16 -5.31 -6.30
CA ARG A 90 -3.87 -3.94 -5.83
C ARG A 90 -4.09 -2.89 -6.90
N LEU A 91 -3.68 -3.16 -8.15
CA LEU A 91 -3.96 -2.25 -9.26
C LEU A 91 -5.46 -2.09 -9.49
N ASP A 92 -6.23 -3.16 -9.35
CA ASP A 92 -7.70 -3.14 -9.43
C ASP A 92 -8.33 -2.34 -8.26
N GLU A 93 -7.85 -2.57 -7.02
CA GLU A 93 -8.29 -1.85 -5.82
C GLU A 93 -7.98 -0.34 -5.87
N LEU A 94 -6.85 0.06 -6.47
CA LEU A 94 -6.49 1.48 -6.64
C LEU A 94 -7.34 2.18 -7.69
N GLY A 95 -7.98 1.41 -8.60
CA GLY A 95 -8.84 1.95 -9.63
C GLY A 95 -8.12 2.90 -10.58
N ASN A 96 -8.86 3.87 -11.13
CA ASN A 96 -8.33 4.83 -12.09
C ASN A 96 -7.66 6.01 -11.39
N HIS A 97 -6.32 6.02 -11.35
CA HIS A 97 -5.55 7.17 -10.91
C HIS A 97 -4.63 7.65 -12.03
N PRO A 98 -4.56 8.95 -12.35
CA PRO A 98 -3.83 9.44 -13.53
C PRO A 98 -2.32 9.17 -13.52
N GLN A 99 -1.74 8.85 -12.38
CA GLN A 99 -0.30 8.59 -12.20
C GLN A 99 -0.02 7.15 -11.76
N ILE A 100 -0.96 6.23 -11.97
CA ILE A 100 -0.82 4.78 -11.75
C ILE A 100 -1.39 4.09 -12.99
N PRO A 101 -0.71 3.09 -13.59
CA PRO A 101 -1.23 2.39 -14.74
C PRO A 101 -2.51 1.63 -14.42
N ASN A 102 -3.52 1.72 -15.28
CA ASN A 102 -4.75 0.95 -15.16
C ASN A 102 -4.50 -0.54 -15.39
N LEU A 103 -5.10 -1.39 -14.57
CA LEU A 103 -5.18 -2.83 -14.86
C LEU A 103 -6.15 -3.07 -16.01
N LEU A 104 -5.72 -3.74 -17.08
CA LEU A 104 -6.54 -4.06 -18.23
C LEU A 104 -7.03 -5.51 -18.21
N ALA A 105 -6.18 -6.45 -17.76
CA ALA A 105 -6.53 -7.86 -17.60
C ALA A 105 -5.53 -8.61 -16.72
N CYS A 106 -6.02 -9.67 -16.06
CA CYS A 106 -5.17 -10.69 -15.44
C CYS A 106 -5.74 -12.07 -15.81
N PHE A 107 -4.90 -12.95 -16.36
CA PHE A 107 -5.36 -14.26 -16.84
C PHE A 107 -4.24 -15.29 -16.90
N GLU A 108 -4.63 -16.55 -17.00
CA GLU A 108 -3.76 -17.70 -17.23
C GLU A 108 -3.97 -18.24 -18.63
N GLN A 109 -2.87 -18.53 -19.33
CA GLN A 109 -2.87 -19.21 -20.62
C GLN A 109 -1.67 -20.16 -20.71
N GLU A 110 -1.89 -21.42 -21.08
CA GLU A 110 -0.85 -22.45 -21.25
C GLU A 110 0.07 -22.55 -20.00
N THR A 111 -0.52 -22.60 -18.80
CA THR A 111 0.20 -22.62 -17.51
C THR A 111 1.03 -21.38 -17.17
N GLN A 112 0.95 -20.34 -17.98
CA GLN A 112 1.61 -19.05 -17.73
C GLN A 112 0.59 -18.01 -17.29
N ILE A 113 0.95 -17.19 -16.30
CA ILE A 113 0.11 -16.10 -15.83
C ILE A 113 0.60 -14.79 -16.41
N TYR A 114 -0.36 -14.00 -16.85
CA TYR A 114 -0.15 -12.70 -17.47
C TYR A 114 -0.95 -11.62 -16.74
N LEU A 115 -0.30 -10.48 -16.53
CA LEU A 115 -0.93 -9.24 -16.09
C LEU A 115 -0.79 -8.23 -17.22
N VAL A 116 -1.89 -7.65 -17.67
CA VAL A 116 -1.92 -6.62 -18.71
C VAL A 116 -2.32 -5.31 -18.08
N GLN A 117 -1.53 -4.29 -18.29
CA GLN A 117 -1.74 -2.95 -17.77
C GLN A 117 -1.55 -1.89 -18.85
N GLU A 118 -2.01 -0.68 -18.59
CA GLU A 118 -1.79 0.48 -19.41
C GLU A 118 -0.29 0.66 -19.70
N PHE A 119 0.06 0.92 -20.97
CA PHE A 119 1.43 1.27 -21.34
C PHE A 119 1.62 2.77 -21.17
N ILE A 120 2.57 3.16 -20.36
CA ILE A 120 2.94 4.56 -20.15
C ILE A 120 4.09 4.90 -21.08
N GLU A 121 3.82 5.75 -22.07
CA GLU A 121 4.82 6.21 -23.03
C GLU A 121 5.68 7.31 -22.41
N GLY A 122 7.01 7.11 -22.41
CA GLY A 122 7.97 8.07 -21.89
C GLY A 122 9.21 7.42 -21.30
N PRO A 123 10.25 8.21 -20.99
CA PRO A 123 11.45 7.71 -20.34
C PRO A 123 11.21 7.40 -18.86
N THR A 124 11.87 6.39 -18.35
CA THR A 124 12.02 6.20 -16.90
C THR A 124 12.95 7.26 -16.31
N LEU A 125 12.82 7.58 -15.03
CA LEU A 125 13.79 8.46 -14.36
C LEU A 125 15.22 7.88 -14.41
N LYS A 126 15.36 6.56 -14.51
CA LYS A 126 16.68 5.93 -14.73
C LYS A 126 17.29 6.35 -16.06
N GLN A 127 16.50 6.37 -17.14
CA GLN A 127 16.97 6.83 -18.45
C GLN A 127 17.30 8.32 -18.47
N GLU A 128 16.54 9.15 -17.73
CA GLU A 128 16.87 10.57 -17.54
C GLU A 128 18.16 10.75 -16.74
N LEU A 129 18.33 9.98 -15.66
CA LEU A 129 19.52 9.96 -14.82
C LEU A 129 20.79 9.61 -15.60
N ASP A 130 20.69 8.70 -16.57
CA ASP A 130 21.83 8.30 -17.41
C ASP A 130 22.31 9.44 -18.33
N GLN A 131 21.46 10.45 -18.54
CA GLN A 131 21.78 11.62 -19.36
C GLN A 131 22.29 12.80 -18.55
N ASN A 132 21.57 13.16 -17.45
CA ASN A 132 21.87 14.36 -16.66
C ASN A 132 21.50 14.19 -15.20
N THR A 133 22.17 14.99 -14.33
CA THR A 133 21.75 15.18 -12.94
C THR A 133 20.54 16.11 -12.86
N TYR A 134 19.74 15.96 -11.84
CA TYR A 134 18.62 16.84 -11.54
C TYR A 134 19.09 18.09 -10.78
N SER A 135 18.57 19.25 -11.21
CA SER A 135 18.63 20.49 -10.45
C SER A 135 17.70 20.43 -9.23
N GLU A 136 17.90 21.37 -8.31
CA GLU A 136 17.01 21.53 -7.15
C GLU A 136 15.54 21.67 -7.56
N ASN A 137 15.26 22.50 -8.60
CA ASN A 137 13.89 22.69 -9.10
C ASN A 137 13.25 21.40 -9.61
N GLN A 138 14.01 20.56 -10.29
CA GLN A 138 13.52 19.27 -10.77
C GLN A 138 13.23 18.31 -9.60
N VAL A 139 13.98 18.38 -8.49
CA VAL A 139 13.69 17.61 -7.29
C VAL A 139 12.43 18.12 -6.57
N TRP A 140 12.24 19.43 -6.51
CA TRP A 140 10.97 20.00 -6.00
C TRP A 140 9.77 19.52 -6.82
N GLN A 141 9.87 19.54 -8.14
CA GLN A 141 8.82 19.02 -9.03
C GLN A 141 8.57 17.51 -8.82
N LEU A 142 9.65 16.73 -8.68
CA LEU A 142 9.56 15.29 -8.40
C LEU A 142 8.81 15.02 -7.10
N LEU A 143 9.14 15.73 -6.03
CA LEU A 143 8.44 15.62 -4.75
C LEU A 143 6.97 16.04 -4.87
N GLN A 144 6.68 17.17 -5.53
CA GLN A 144 5.32 17.67 -5.72
C GLN A 144 4.46 16.73 -6.58
N ASP A 145 5.04 16.04 -7.55
CA ASP A 145 4.33 15.08 -8.40
C ASP A 145 4.07 13.75 -7.72
N LEU A 146 5.03 13.22 -6.95
CA LEU A 146 4.92 11.87 -6.39
C LEU A 146 4.31 11.80 -4.99
N LEU A 147 4.47 12.84 -4.15
CA LEU A 147 3.90 12.80 -2.80
C LEU A 147 2.37 12.67 -2.77
N PRO A 148 1.59 13.33 -3.66
CA PRO A 148 0.15 13.10 -3.74
C PRO A 148 -0.20 11.68 -4.16
N VAL A 149 0.59 11.06 -5.05
CA VAL A 149 0.40 9.65 -5.45
C VAL A 149 0.65 8.72 -4.27
N LEU A 150 1.74 8.96 -3.51
CA LEU A 150 2.04 8.18 -2.32
C LEU A 150 0.99 8.35 -1.23
N GLN A 151 0.50 9.58 -1.03
CA GLN A 151 -0.61 9.81 -0.11
C GLN A 151 -1.83 8.98 -0.54
N PHE A 152 -2.22 9.04 -1.81
CA PHE A 152 -3.35 8.30 -2.35
C PHE A 152 -3.22 6.79 -2.13
N ILE A 153 -2.09 6.16 -2.49
CA ILE A 153 -1.91 4.71 -2.31
C ILE A 153 -1.87 4.32 -0.84
N HIS A 154 -1.26 5.15 0.03
CA HIS A 154 -1.21 4.89 1.46
C HIS A 154 -2.60 5.02 2.13
N GLU A 155 -3.44 5.96 1.69
CA GLU A 155 -4.84 6.07 2.12
C GLU A 155 -5.65 4.83 1.72
N HIS A 156 -5.34 4.23 0.55
CA HIS A 156 -5.88 2.94 0.10
C HIS A 156 -5.15 1.74 0.73
N ARG A 157 -4.28 1.97 1.74
CA ARG A 157 -3.54 0.92 2.47
C ARG A 157 -2.60 0.10 1.59
N VAL A 158 -2.19 0.67 0.47
CA VAL A 158 -1.17 0.10 -0.41
C VAL A 158 0.16 0.79 -0.13
N ILE A 159 1.22 0.01 0.03
CA ILE A 159 2.60 0.50 0.11
C ILE A 159 3.31 0.00 -1.13
N HIS A 160 4.02 0.90 -1.83
CA HIS A 160 4.66 0.58 -3.10
C HIS A 160 5.86 -0.36 -2.95
N ARG A 161 6.72 -0.14 -1.95
CA ARG A 161 7.88 -0.96 -1.54
C ARG A 161 9.07 -0.98 -2.51
N ASP A 162 8.96 -0.43 -3.71
CA ASP A 162 10.03 -0.43 -4.72
C ASP A 162 10.13 0.92 -5.45
N ILE A 163 10.11 2.02 -4.70
CA ILE A 163 10.31 3.36 -5.27
C ILE A 163 11.77 3.53 -5.62
N LYS A 164 12.04 3.73 -6.92
CA LYS A 164 13.37 3.92 -7.51
C LYS A 164 13.24 4.50 -8.91
N PRO A 165 14.30 5.05 -9.50
CA PRO A 165 14.25 5.67 -10.84
C PRO A 165 13.73 4.76 -11.95
N GLU A 166 13.94 3.46 -11.87
CA GLU A 166 13.47 2.48 -12.86
C GLU A 166 11.95 2.33 -12.87
N ASN A 167 11.28 2.57 -11.72
CA ASN A 167 9.85 2.36 -11.53
C ASN A 167 9.03 3.67 -11.59
N ILE A 168 9.62 4.73 -12.10
CA ILE A 168 8.97 6.02 -12.28
C ILE A 168 9.16 6.45 -13.74
N ILE A 169 8.06 6.64 -14.48
CA ILE A 169 8.07 7.07 -15.87
C ILE A 169 7.59 8.51 -15.96
N ARG A 170 8.30 9.35 -16.68
CA ARG A 170 7.80 10.67 -17.10
C ARG A 170 6.95 10.51 -18.34
N ARG A 171 5.63 10.55 -18.18
CA ARG A 171 4.70 10.38 -19.28
C ARG A 171 4.88 11.48 -20.34
N GLN A 172 5.02 11.08 -21.60
CA GLN A 172 5.34 12.00 -22.70
C GLN A 172 4.23 13.00 -22.99
N SER A 173 2.96 12.65 -22.76
CA SER A 173 1.80 13.49 -23.13
C SER A 173 1.61 14.72 -22.24
N ASP A 174 1.96 14.66 -20.95
CA ASP A 174 1.70 15.73 -19.96
C ASP A 174 2.85 15.95 -18.98
N TYR A 175 3.97 15.26 -19.16
CA TYR A 175 5.18 15.30 -18.34
C TYR A 175 4.98 14.90 -16.87
N LYS A 176 3.81 14.35 -16.51
CA LYS A 176 3.56 13.83 -15.16
C LYS A 176 4.35 12.57 -14.89
N LEU A 177 4.79 12.44 -13.63
CA LEU A 177 5.45 11.22 -13.17
C LEU A 177 4.42 10.14 -12.86
N VAL A 178 4.58 8.98 -13.46
CA VAL A 178 3.71 7.80 -13.26
C VAL A 178 4.50 6.73 -12.53
N LEU A 179 3.94 6.23 -11.45
CA LEU A 179 4.53 5.22 -10.60
C LEU A 179 4.09 3.83 -11.08
N ILE A 180 5.06 3.02 -11.48
CA ILE A 180 4.85 1.67 -12.03
C ILE A 180 5.46 0.60 -11.13
N ASP A 181 5.07 -0.66 -11.32
CA ASP A 181 5.69 -1.83 -10.68
C ASP A 181 5.64 -1.80 -9.15
N PHE A 182 4.44 -2.01 -8.60
CA PHE A 182 4.25 -2.16 -7.16
C PHE A 182 5.06 -3.36 -6.65
N GLY A 183 6.07 -3.08 -5.82
CA GLY A 183 7.14 -4.00 -5.41
C GLY A 183 6.72 -5.16 -4.52
N ILE A 184 5.70 -5.90 -4.93
CA ILE A 184 5.17 -7.07 -4.23
C ILE A 184 6.22 -8.20 -4.21
N ALA A 185 7.09 -8.24 -5.23
CA ALA A 185 8.25 -9.12 -5.30
C ALA A 185 9.11 -9.10 -4.03
N LYS A 186 9.21 -7.96 -3.37
CA LYS A 186 10.02 -7.80 -2.16
C LYS A 186 9.45 -8.48 -0.92
N LEU A 187 8.18 -8.90 -0.94
CA LEU A 187 7.60 -9.73 0.13
C LEU A 187 8.22 -11.13 0.24
N LEU A 188 8.84 -11.64 -0.83
CA LEU A 188 9.59 -12.91 -0.74
C LEU A 188 10.90 -12.77 0.04
N THR A 189 11.50 -11.58 0.01
CA THR A 189 12.75 -11.33 0.75
C THR A 189 12.52 -11.14 2.24
N ASP A 190 11.30 -10.77 2.62
CA ASP A 190 10.88 -10.61 4.01
C ASP A 190 10.67 -11.96 4.72
N THR A 191 10.46 -13.03 3.95
CA THR A 191 10.53 -14.40 4.44
C THR A 191 11.95 -14.91 4.22
N ALA A 192 12.59 -15.47 5.25
CA ALA A 192 13.96 -16.01 5.22
C ALA A 192 14.19 -17.13 4.17
N LEU A 193 13.35 -17.20 3.14
CA LEU A 193 13.26 -18.24 2.13
C LEU A 193 14.16 -17.98 0.91
N LEU A 194 14.58 -16.73 0.65
CA LEU A 194 15.45 -16.44 -0.49
C LEU A 194 16.92 -16.25 -0.06
N ARG A 195 17.80 -16.94 -0.78
CA ARG A 195 19.26 -16.76 -0.61
C ARG A 195 19.67 -15.35 -1.09
N PRO A 196 20.68 -14.71 -0.42
CA PRO A 196 21.11 -13.34 -0.75
C PRO A 196 21.52 -13.10 -2.22
N ALA A 197 21.81 -14.17 -2.97
CA ALA A 197 22.32 -14.06 -4.35
C ALA A 197 21.30 -13.65 -5.42
N THR A 198 19.99 -13.64 -5.13
CA THR A 198 18.94 -13.25 -6.08
C THR A 198 18.52 -11.78 -6.00
N LEU A 199 19.13 -11.01 -5.11
CA LEU A 199 18.76 -9.63 -4.74
C LEU A 199 19.63 -8.54 -5.40
N ILE A 200 20.25 -8.83 -6.54
CA ILE A 200 21.14 -7.88 -7.21
C ILE A 200 20.35 -6.66 -7.73
N GLY A 201 20.64 -5.47 -7.21
CA GLY A 201 20.29 -4.16 -7.78
C GLY A 201 19.13 -3.38 -7.18
N SER A 202 18.30 -3.98 -6.31
CA SER A 202 17.10 -3.32 -5.76
C SER A 202 17.23 -2.94 -4.26
N GLN A 203 18.33 -3.32 -3.61
CA GLN A 203 18.51 -3.11 -2.16
C GLN A 203 18.90 -1.68 -1.78
N ASP A 204 19.52 -0.95 -2.71
CA ASP A 204 20.12 0.36 -2.48
C ASP A 204 19.10 1.44 -2.09
N TYR A 205 17.82 1.22 -2.43
CA TYR A 205 16.70 2.15 -2.15
C TYR A 205 15.83 1.69 -0.97
N LEU A 206 16.09 0.50 -0.41
CA LEU A 206 15.27 -0.08 0.64
C LEU A 206 15.45 0.65 1.96
N ALA A 207 14.35 0.96 2.62
CA ALA A 207 14.39 1.45 3.98
C ALA A 207 14.92 0.37 4.95
N PRO A 208 15.65 0.75 6.02
CA PRO A 208 16.24 -0.20 6.98
C PRO A 208 15.24 -1.17 7.61
N GLU A 209 14.02 -0.72 7.84
CA GLU A 209 12.94 -1.55 8.36
C GLU A 209 12.43 -2.56 7.33
N GLN A 210 12.48 -2.24 6.03
CA GLN A 210 12.11 -3.18 4.97
C GLN A 210 13.08 -4.38 4.92
N MET A 211 14.37 -4.15 5.15
CA MET A 211 15.36 -5.24 5.24
C MET A 211 15.07 -6.21 6.40
N ARG A 212 14.25 -5.78 7.36
CA ARG A 212 13.80 -6.57 8.53
C ARG A 212 12.38 -7.11 8.37
N GLY A 213 11.82 -7.07 7.16
CA GLY A 213 10.46 -7.53 6.86
C GLY A 213 9.33 -6.62 7.38
N LYS A 214 9.64 -5.37 7.75
CA LYS A 214 8.65 -4.42 8.25
C LYS A 214 8.46 -3.29 7.25
N VAL A 215 7.24 -3.03 6.83
CA VAL A 215 6.93 -2.05 5.79
C VAL A 215 5.88 -1.06 6.28
N PHE A 216 6.16 0.22 6.11
CA PHE A 216 5.32 1.34 6.52
C PHE A 216 5.19 2.35 5.37
N PRO A 217 4.20 3.26 5.40
CA PRO A 217 4.19 4.42 4.50
C PRO A 217 5.51 5.20 4.51
N ALA A 218 6.12 5.34 5.69
CA ALA A 218 7.44 5.95 5.88
C ALA A 218 8.56 5.24 5.10
N SER A 219 8.42 3.95 4.76
CA SER A 219 9.42 3.21 3.98
C SER A 219 9.46 3.70 2.53
N ASP A 220 8.28 3.98 1.92
CA ASP A 220 8.21 4.57 0.59
C ASP A 220 8.79 6.00 0.57
N LEU A 221 8.58 6.76 1.65
CA LEU A 221 9.14 8.10 1.80
C LEU A 221 10.67 8.09 1.89
N TYR A 222 11.25 7.10 2.57
CA TYR A 222 12.70 6.91 2.57
C TYR A 222 13.21 6.59 1.17
N SER A 223 12.60 5.64 0.47
CA SER A 223 12.97 5.28 -0.90
C SER A 223 12.84 6.45 -1.88
N LEU A 224 11.82 7.32 -1.68
CA LEU A 224 11.69 8.58 -2.41
C LEU A 224 12.85 9.54 -2.12
N GLY A 225 13.25 9.69 -0.86
CA GLY A 225 14.41 10.49 -0.45
C GLY A 225 15.70 9.99 -1.12
N VAL A 226 15.94 8.67 -1.09
CA VAL A 226 17.09 8.04 -1.77
C VAL A 226 17.02 8.28 -3.29
N THR A 227 15.84 8.17 -3.88
CA THR A 227 15.63 8.49 -5.30
C THR A 227 16.01 9.93 -5.61
N CYS A 228 15.57 10.89 -4.80
CA CYS A 228 15.90 12.31 -4.98
C CYS A 228 17.41 12.57 -4.97
N ILE A 229 18.13 12.07 -3.95
CA ILE A 229 19.58 12.29 -3.87
C ILE A 229 20.32 11.55 -5.00
N ARG A 230 19.84 10.38 -5.41
CA ARG A 230 20.37 9.66 -6.57
C ARG A 230 20.22 10.48 -7.87
N MET A 231 19.08 11.10 -8.10
CA MET A 231 18.82 11.96 -9.25
C MET A 231 19.71 13.21 -9.26
N MET A 232 20.06 13.75 -8.10
CA MET A 232 20.92 14.94 -7.95
C MET A 232 22.41 14.64 -8.15
N THR A 233 22.85 13.45 -7.75
CA THR A 233 24.29 13.13 -7.67
C THR A 233 24.78 12.22 -8.76
N GLN A 234 23.91 11.40 -9.38
CA GLN A 234 24.23 10.27 -10.24
C GLN A 234 25.07 9.17 -9.54
N VAL A 235 25.38 9.29 -8.25
CA VAL A 235 26.19 8.34 -7.49
C VAL A 235 25.31 7.22 -6.92
N PRO A 236 25.71 5.95 -7.02
CA PRO A 236 24.96 4.85 -6.40
C PRO A 236 24.67 5.12 -4.92
N PRO A 237 23.45 4.83 -4.42
CA PRO A 237 23.09 5.17 -3.05
C PRO A 237 24.01 4.60 -1.99
N LEU A 238 24.49 3.34 -2.16
CA LEU A 238 25.40 2.70 -1.20
C LEU A 238 26.75 3.43 -1.09
N ASP A 239 27.20 4.13 -2.12
CA ASP A 239 28.45 4.91 -2.10
C ASP A 239 28.31 6.21 -1.31
N MET A 240 27.07 6.67 -1.10
CA MET A 240 26.76 7.89 -0.34
C MET A 240 26.36 7.60 1.12
N TYR A 241 26.16 6.34 1.49
CA TYR A 241 25.72 5.94 2.82
C TYR A 241 26.84 5.32 3.64
N ASP A 242 27.12 5.91 4.79
CA ASP A 242 28.06 5.34 5.76
C ASP A 242 27.31 4.50 6.79
N CYS A 243 27.50 3.18 6.71
CA CYS A 243 26.85 2.22 7.61
C CYS A 243 27.40 2.25 9.06
N HIS A 244 28.58 2.82 9.32
CA HIS A 244 29.15 2.93 10.66
C HIS A 244 28.53 4.08 11.46
N THR A 245 28.30 5.22 10.77
CA THR A 245 27.69 6.40 11.37
C THR A 245 26.19 6.51 11.10
N GLU A 246 25.63 5.61 10.29
CA GLU A 246 24.24 5.64 9.79
C GLU A 246 23.88 6.97 9.12
N ARG A 247 24.82 7.57 8.40
CA ARG A 247 24.65 8.90 7.79
C ARG A 247 24.77 8.87 6.28
N TRP A 248 24.01 9.75 5.66
CA TRP A 248 24.07 10.04 4.25
C TRP A 248 25.02 11.24 4.00
N TRP A 249 26.07 11.03 3.19
CA TRP A 249 27.01 12.07 2.77
C TRP A 249 26.70 12.65 1.40
N TRP A 250 25.45 12.59 0.96
CA TRP A 250 25.01 12.92 -0.39
C TRP A 250 25.40 14.34 -0.86
N ARG A 251 25.56 15.30 0.05
CA ARG A 251 25.98 16.67 -0.30
C ARG A 251 27.40 16.73 -0.85
N ASP A 252 28.27 15.86 -0.44
CA ASP A 252 29.67 15.81 -0.88
C ASP A 252 29.80 15.31 -2.32
N TYR A 253 28.74 14.67 -2.83
CA TYR A 253 28.68 14.13 -4.19
C TYR A 253 27.89 15.01 -5.16
N LEU A 254 27.43 16.18 -4.75
CA LEU A 254 26.78 17.13 -5.65
C LEU A 254 27.74 17.60 -6.74
N PRO A 255 27.27 17.87 -7.96
CA PRO A 255 28.11 18.44 -9.01
C PRO A 255 28.79 19.72 -8.55
N LYS A 256 30.03 19.94 -8.97
CA LYS A 256 30.82 21.11 -8.57
C LYS A 256 30.08 22.40 -8.90
N GLY A 257 29.95 23.28 -7.89
CA GLY A 257 29.26 24.56 -8.02
C GLY A 257 27.74 24.48 -7.81
N THR A 258 27.18 23.30 -7.53
CA THR A 258 25.77 23.15 -7.16
C THR A 258 25.60 23.43 -5.68
N THR A 259 24.72 24.39 -5.36
CA THR A 259 24.25 24.66 -4.00
C THR A 259 22.79 24.27 -3.89
N ILE A 260 22.39 23.84 -2.71
CA ILE A 260 21.00 23.44 -2.40
C ILE A 260 20.48 24.32 -1.28
N SER A 261 19.21 24.71 -1.39
CA SER A 261 18.54 25.46 -0.34
C SER A 261 18.55 24.70 0.99
N THR A 262 18.57 25.44 2.09
CA THR A 262 18.48 24.88 3.42
C THR A 262 17.17 24.09 3.60
N GLU A 263 16.12 24.55 2.96
CA GLU A 263 14.76 24.01 3.04
C GLU A 263 14.69 22.62 2.39
N LEU A 264 15.11 22.50 1.12
CA LEU A 264 15.18 21.20 0.46
C LEU A 264 16.11 20.24 1.21
N GLY A 265 17.27 20.76 1.63
CA GLY A 265 18.23 19.96 2.40
C GLY A 265 17.64 19.37 3.66
N LYS A 266 16.84 20.12 4.44
CA LYS A 266 16.17 19.63 5.66
C LYS A 266 15.12 18.57 5.34
N ILE A 267 14.33 18.75 4.27
CA ILE A 267 13.31 17.79 3.86
C ILE A 267 13.96 16.48 3.45
N LEU A 268 15.00 16.52 2.60
CA LEU A 268 15.72 15.32 2.17
C LEU A 268 16.38 14.61 3.35
N ASP A 269 17.04 15.33 4.26
CA ASP A 269 17.66 14.73 5.45
C ASP A 269 16.63 14.04 6.35
N LYS A 270 15.42 14.62 6.48
CA LYS A 270 14.35 14.03 7.28
C LYS A 270 13.73 12.79 6.58
N LEU A 271 13.60 12.81 5.26
CA LEU A 271 13.19 11.62 4.48
C LEU A 271 14.20 10.47 4.65
N LEU A 272 15.49 10.78 4.71
CA LEU A 272 16.60 9.83 4.77
C LEU A 272 16.93 9.32 6.19
N GLN A 273 16.18 9.73 7.23
CA GLN A 273 16.40 9.23 8.59
C GLN A 273 16.23 7.71 8.67
N THR A 274 17.21 7.02 9.27
CA THR A 274 17.17 5.56 9.48
C THR A 274 16.12 5.17 10.52
N HIS A 275 15.95 6.01 11.54
CA HIS A 275 14.97 5.79 12.60
C HIS A 275 13.59 6.33 12.21
N LEU A 276 12.56 5.49 12.27
CA LEU A 276 11.17 5.83 11.91
C LEU A 276 10.61 7.03 12.69
N ASN A 277 10.96 7.17 13.98
CA ASN A 277 10.49 8.27 14.82
C ASN A 277 11.15 9.64 14.50
N GLN A 278 12.18 9.67 13.67
CA GLN A 278 12.85 10.88 13.20
C GLN A 278 12.49 11.21 11.76
N ARG A 279 11.87 10.26 11.05
CA ARG A 279 11.43 10.38 9.67
C ARG A 279 9.98 10.87 9.59
N TYR A 280 9.56 11.31 8.43
CA TYR A 280 8.15 11.53 8.14
C TYR A 280 7.38 10.20 8.20
N SER A 281 6.23 10.20 8.86
CA SER A 281 5.36 9.02 8.95
C SER A 281 4.45 8.89 7.73
N PHE A 282 4.00 10.04 7.17
CA PHE A 282 3.05 10.11 6.06
C PHE A 282 3.44 11.17 5.04
N ALA A 283 3.04 10.99 3.78
CA ALA A 283 3.30 11.92 2.68
C ALA A 283 2.73 13.32 2.94
N VAL A 284 1.59 13.41 3.63
CA VAL A 284 0.97 14.70 3.99
C VAL A 284 1.89 15.57 4.85
N GLU A 285 2.71 14.99 5.72
CA GLU A 285 3.65 15.76 6.56
C GLU A 285 4.74 16.42 5.69
N VAL A 286 5.24 15.70 4.68
CA VAL A 286 6.21 16.22 3.72
C VAL A 286 5.59 17.36 2.90
N LEU A 287 4.35 17.17 2.42
CA LEU A 287 3.61 18.19 1.68
C LEU A 287 3.39 19.47 2.50
N GLN A 288 3.11 19.34 3.80
CA GLN A 288 2.98 20.48 4.71
C GLN A 288 4.31 21.24 4.86
N ASP A 289 5.42 20.53 5.03
CA ASP A 289 6.75 21.16 5.12
C ASP A 289 7.12 21.85 3.79
N ILE A 290 6.77 21.27 2.64
CA ILE A 290 6.95 21.89 1.31
C ILE A 290 6.11 23.16 1.18
N GLN A 291 4.85 23.15 1.61
CA GLN A 291 3.96 24.32 1.54
C GLN A 291 4.38 25.44 2.50
N ALA A 292 5.05 25.10 3.61
CA ALA A 292 5.59 26.08 4.55
C ALA A 292 6.81 26.83 4.00
N VAL A 293 7.48 26.29 2.99
CA VAL A 293 8.52 27.01 2.22
C VAL A 293 7.82 28.09 1.40
N SER A 294 8.14 29.37 1.72
CA SER A 294 7.43 30.57 1.25
C SER A 294 7.11 30.53 -0.26
N PRO A 295 5.91 30.95 -0.69
CA PRO A 295 5.51 31.00 -2.10
C PRO A 295 6.45 31.82 -3.00
N LEU A 296 7.17 32.78 -2.44
CA LEU A 296 8.17 33.60 -3.14
C LEU A 296 9.39 32.81 -3.60
N THR A 297 9.86 31.87 -2.79
CA THR A 297 11.02 31.02 -3.13
C THR A 297 10.71 30.06 -4.29
N ILE A 298 9.50 29.53 -4.35
CA ILE A 298 9.06 28.61 -5.41
C ILE A 298 8.77 29.37 -6.73
N ALA A 299 8.24 30.60 -6.64
CA ALA A 299 7.97 31.43 -7.81
C ALA A 299 9.27 31.96 -8.45
N GLU A 300 10.29 32.32 -7.65
CA GLU A 300 11.61 32.72 -8.12
C GLU A 300 12.37 31.57 -8.77
N LEU A 301 12.21 30.34 -8.25
CA LEU A 301 12.78 29.11 -8.80
C LEU A 301 12.14 28.75 -10.16
N ASN A 302 10.83 28.95 -10.32
CA ASN A 302 10.12 28.69 -11.58
C ASN A 302 10.37 29.74 -12.66
N SER A 303 10.81 30.95 -12.29
CA SER A 303 11.12 32.02 -13.28
C SER A 303 12.47 31.85 -14.00
N GLN A 304 13.30 30.89 -13.60
CA GLN A 304 14.62 30.60 -14.19
C GLN A 304 14.62 29.47 -15.24
N GLN A 305 13.48 29.07 -15.77
CA GLN A 305 13.44 28.08 -16.85
C GLN A 305 14.02 28.65 -18.14
N PRO A 306 14.92 27.93 -18.84
CA PRO A 306 15.25 28.24 -20.22
C PRO A 306 14.03 28.00 -21.09
N GLN A 307 13.52 29.03 -21.73
CA GLN A 307 12.49 28.89 -22.76
C GLN A 307 13.05 28.07 -23.92
N ILE A 308 12.63 26.83 -24.05
CA ILE A 308 12.80 26.07 -25.29
C ILE A 308 11.76 26.64 -26.25
N ILE A 309 12.17 27.47 -27.15
CA ILE A 309 11.38 28.01 -28.26
C ILE A 309 11.27 26.89 -29.33
N PRO A 310 10.09 26.34 -29.59
CA PRO A 310 9.87 25.60 -30.82
C PRO A 310 9.62 26.62 -31.92
N ASN A 311 10.54 26.75 -32.84
CA ASN A 311 10.28 27.40 -34.14
C ASN A 311 9.21 26.60 -34.88
N LEU A 312 8.02 27.15 -35.00
CA LEU A 312 7.04 26.78 -36.03
C LEU A 312 6.43 28.05 -36.59
N SER A 313 6.74 28.24 -37.83
CA SER A 313 6.27 29.30 -38.72
C SER A 313 4.80 29.10 -39.13
N ASN A 314 4.05 30.19 -39.11
CA ASN A 314 2.96 30.63 -40.00
C ASN A 314 1.68 29.81 -40.18
N GLY A 315 0.58 30.50 -39.97
CA GLY A 315 -0.66 30.29 -40.73
C GLY A 315 -1.97 30.66 -39.97
N ASP A 316 -2.32 31.93 -40.05
CA ASP A 316 -3.63 32.55 -40.20
C ASP A 316 -4.93 32.07 -39.49
N ASN A 317 -5.56 33.13 -38.94
CA ASN A 317 -7.00 33.44 -38.86
C ASN A 317 -7.80 33.01 -37.65
N SER A 318 -8.16 34.09 -36.90
CA SER A 318 -9.23 34.20 -35.91
C SER A 318 -10.62 33.97 -36.53
N PRO A 319 -11.71 33.75 -35.76
CA PRO A 319 -12.26 34.84 -34.95
C PRO A 319 -12.82 34.46 -33.57
N ASN A 320 -12.93 35.50 -32.75
CA ASN A 320 -13.66 35.70 -31.52
C ASN A 320 -14.98 34.93 -31.36
N LEU A 321 -15.17 34.39 -30.16
CA LEU A 321 -16.50 34.35 -29.52
C LEU A 321 -16.31 34.40 -27.99
N SER A 322 -16.68 35.53 -27.45
CA SER A 322 -16.91 35.81 -26.03
C SER A 322 -18.21 35.12 -25.58
N LEU A 323 -18.17 34.46 -24.44
CA LEU A 323 -19.33 34.32 -23.53
C LEU A 323 -18.85 33.88 -22.15
N SER A 324 -18.88 34.81 -21.20
CA SER A 324 -19.07 34.53 -19.77
C SER A 324 -20.56 34.25 -19.54
N PRO A 325 -20.94 33.46 -18.54
CA PRO A 325 -21.40 34.08 -17.31
C PRO A 325 -20.95 33.40 -16.02
N THR A 326 -20.64 34.25 -15.07
CA THR A 326 -20.61 34.12 -13.63
C THR A 326 -21.81 33.36 -13.07
N PHE A 327 -21.53 32.39 -12.20
CA PHE A 327 -22.46 31.99 -11.15
C PHE A 327 -21.69 31.86 -9.83
N GLU A 328 -21.80 32.89 -9.01
CA GLU A 328 -21.50 32.84 -7.57
C GLU A 328 -22.66 32.09 -6.88
N ALA A 329 -22.33 31.04 -6.16
CA ALA A 329 -23.21 30.48 -5.15
C ALA A 329 -22.50 30.58 -3.80
N GLN A 330 -22.89 31.58 -3.03
CA GLN A 330 -22.61 31.73 -1.62
C GLN A 330 -23.28 30.59 -0.85
N ILE A 331 -22.50 29.78 -0.13
CA ILE A 331 -23.03 28.93 0.94
C ILE A 331 -22.28 29.29 2.22
N SER A 332 -22.93 30.01 3.10
CA SER A 332 -22.49 30.30 4.48
C SER A 332 -22.57 29.03 5.33
N PRO A 333 -21.61 28.78 6.21
CA PRO A 333 -21.69 27.66 7.15
C PRO A 333 -22.62 28.01 8.31
N LYS A 334 -23.70 27.25 8.46
CA LYS A 334 -24.49 27.25 9.71
C LYS A 334 -23.75 26.46 10.77
N VAL A 335 -23.29 27.18 11.77
CA VAL A 335 -22.82 26.64 13.04
C VAL A 335 -24.04 26.03 13.77
N PHE A 336 -24.06 24.72 13.93
CA PHE A 336 -24.94 24.06 14.88
C PHE A 336 -24.14 23.73 16.14
N THR A 337 -24.30 24.56 17.14
CA THR A 337 -24.00 24.24 18.53
C THR A 337 -25.21 23.53 19.12
N ASN A 338 -25.07 22.25 19.45
CA ASN A 338 -25.94 21.63 20.45
C ASN A 338 -25.10 20.76 21.38
N PRO A 339 -25.26 20.90 22.69
CA PRO A 339 -24.53 20.13 23.68
C PRO A 339 -25.11 18.71 23.74
N LEU A 340 -24.26 17.72 23.52
CA LEU A 340 -24.59 16.34 23.75
C LEU A 340 -24.79 16.13 25.26
N GLN A 341 -26.06 16.07 25.66
CA GLN A 341 -26.48 15.50 26.92
C GLN A 341 -26.05 14.02 26.93
N HIS A 342 -25.28 13.65 27.94
CA HIS A 342 -25.03 12.26 28.31
C HIS A 342 -26.32 11.56 28.62
N SER A 343 -26.92 10.88 27.68
CA SER A 343 -27.87 9.84 28.01
C SER A 343 -27.08 8.58 28.35
N THR A 344 -26.90 8.34 29.63
CA THR A 344 -26.58 7.03 30.18
C THR A 344 -27.79 6.12 29.96
N GLY A 345 -27.93 5.61 28.73
CA GLY A 345 -28.80 4.49 28.43
C GLY A 345 -28.19 3.25 29.06
N ALA A 346 -28.65 2.90 30.25
CA ALA A 346 -28.42 1.58 30.82
C ALA A 346 -28.95 0.55 29.82
N VAL A 347 -28.05 -0.13 29.12
CA VAL A 347 -28.39 -1.31 28.32
C VAL A 347 -28.91 -2.34 29.30
N ASN A 348 -30.21 -2.58 29.28
CA ASN A 348 -30.86 -3.63 30.05
C ASN A 348 -30.39 -4.97 29.48
N LEU A 349 -29.24 -5.45 29.97
CA LEU A 349 -28.72 -6.78 29.67
C LEU A 349 -29.63 -7.79 30.39
N ASN A 350 -30.42 -8.53 29.63
CA ASN A 350 -31.09 -9.73 30.16
C ASN A 350 -29.99 -10.68 30.68
N TRP A 351 -29.79 -10.71 31.97
CA TRP A 351 -28.91 -11.63 32.69
C TRP A 351 -29.78 -12.66 33.42
N PRO A 352 -29.50 -13.96 33.43
CA PRO A 352 -28.24 -14.59 33.02
C PRO A 352 -28.18 -14.97 31.55
N LEU A 353 -26.98 -14.82 30.94
CA LEU A 353 -26.65 -15.35 29.61
C LEU A 353 -26.64 -16.89 29.68
N ASN A 354 -27.12 -17.51 28.58
CA ASN A 354 -26.79 -18.92 28.36
C ASN A 354 -25.28 -18.96 27.96
N LEU A 355 -24.49 -19.60 28.83
CA LEU A 355 -23.04 -19.68 28.67
C LEU A 355 -22.58 -20.93 27.89
N ILE A 356 -23.52 -21.66 27.33
CA ILE A 356 -23.25 -22.76 26.41
C ILE A 356 -23.92 -22.41 25.10
N SER A 357 -23.12 -22.24 24.04
CA SER A 357 -23.66 -21.90 22.73
C SER A 357 -24.36 -23.11 22.07
N LEU A 358 -25.11 -22.84 20.99
CA LEU A 358 -25.76 -23.90 20.20
C LEU A 358 -24.75 -24.92 19.63
N LYS A 359 -23.49 -24.54 19.49
CA LYS A 359 -22.39 -25.46 19.13
C LYS A 359 -21.81 -26.25 20.29
N GLY A 360 -22.34 -26.07 21.50
CA GLY A 360 -21.87 -26.72 22.72
C GLY A 360 -20.59 -26.17 23.31
N ILE A 361 -20.20 -24.92 22.93
CA ILE A 361 -19.01 -24.26 23.48
C ILE A 361 -19.36 -23.68 24.86
N ASP A 362 -18.52 -23.97 25.85
CA ASP A 362 -18.68 -23.54 27.22
C ASP A 362 -17.87 -22.27 27.53
N TYR A 363 -18.56 -21.20 27.93
CA TYR A 363 -18.00 -19.87 28.23
C TYR A 363 -17.82 -19.60 29.74
N HIS A 364 -18.13 -20.55 30.63
CA HIS A 364 -17.99 -20.37 32.08
C HIS A 364 -16.56 -20.00 32.49
N LYS A 365 -15.56 -20.62 31.88
CA LYS A 365 -14.15 -20.32 32.16
C LYS A 365 -13.76 -18.89 31.81
N LEU A 366 -14.29 -18.34 30.72
CA LEU A 366 -14.11 -16.92 30.37
C LEU A 366 -14.80 -16.02 31.40
N GLN A 367 -16.02 -16.37 31.81
CA GLN A 367 -16.75 -15.67 32.85
C GLN A 367 -15.96 -15.62 34.17
N ASP A 368 -15.37 -16.74 34.58
CA ASP A 368 -14.57 -16.83 35.80
C ASP A 368 -13.35 -15.92 35.79
N PHE A 369 -12.65 -15.88 34.63
CA PHE A 369 -11.49 -15.00 34.47
C PHE A 369 -11.88 -13.52 34.49
N LEU A 370 -12.97 -13.15 33.81
CA LEU A 370 -13.45 -11.77 33.74
C LEU A 370 -13.98 -11.30 35.12
N SER A 371 -14.77 -12.13 35.82
CA SER A 371 -15.29 -11.82 37.15
C SER A 371 -14.18 -11.64 38.19
N SER A 372 -13.11 -12.44 38.07
CA SER A 372 -11.92 -12.36 38.90
C SER A 372 -10.93 -11.28 38.45
N LYS A 373 -11.26 -10.48 37.41
CA LYS A 373 -10.39 -9.45 36.82
C LYS A 373 -9.02 -9.97 36.34
N LYS A 374 -8.95 -11.24 35.95
CA LYS A 374 -7.76 -11.88 35.37
C LYS A 374 -7.69 -11.60 33.88
N TRP A 375 -7.51 -10.32 33.51
CA TRP A 375 -7.67 -9.82 32.15
C TRP A 375 -6.81 -10.52 31.11
N GLN A 376 -5.56 -10.84 31.43
CA GLN A 376 -4.66 -11.56 30.51
C GLN A 376 -5.10 -12.99 30.26
N ALA A 377 -5.63 -13.67 31.30
CA ALA A 377 -6.17 -15.02 31.16
C ALA A 377 -7.47 -15.00 30.35
N ALA A 378 -8.34 -14.01 30.59
CA ALA A 378 -9.56 -13.80 29.82
C ALA A 378 -9.27 -13.52 28.33
N ASP A 379 -8.25 -12.72 28.04
CA ASP A 379 -7.83 -12.41 26.68
C ASP A 379 -7.39 -13.68 25.94
N ARG A 380 -6.55 -14.50 26.57
CA ARG A 380 -6.12 -15.79 26.04
C ARG A 380 -7.28 -16.77 25.86
N GLU A 381 -8.20 -16.84 26.82
CA GLU A 381 -9.36 -17.70 26.73
C GLU A 381 -10.31 -17.27 25.60
N THR A 382 -10.49 -15.97 25.40
CA THR A 382 -11.24 -15.42 24.27
C THR A 382 -10.70 -15.96 22.95
N TRP A 383 -9.36 -15.94 22.76
CA TRP A 383 -8.74 -16.52 21.58
C TRP A 383 -9.05 -18.01 21.40
N VAL A 384 -8.93 -18.81 22.48
CA VAL A 384 -9.21 -20.25 22.45
C VAL A 384 -10.66 -20.50 22.03
N LEU A 385 -11.63 -19.77 22.62
CA LEU A 385 -13.04 -19.91 22.33
C LEU A 385 -13.40 -19.50 20.89
N MET A 386 -12.77 -18.46 20.36
CA MET A 386 -12.95 -18.06 18.97
C MET A 386 -12.42 -19.13 18.00
N CYS A 387 -11.27 -19.76 18.31
CA CYS A 387 -10.77 -20.91 17.53
C CYS A 387 -11.77 -22.08 17.60
N GLN A 388 -12.31 -22.43 18.75
CA GLN A 388 -13.29 -23.49 18.91
C GLN A 388 -14.57 -23.20 18.13
N ALA A 389 -15.07 -21.95 18.15
CA ALA A 389 -16.25 -21.54 17.38
C ALA A 389 -16.09 -21.74 15.87
N LEU A 390 -14.86 -21.69 15.38
CA LEU A 390 -14.50 -21.94 13.99
C LEU A 390 -14.00 -23.37 13.72
N SER A 391 -14.03 -24.27 14.72
CA SER A 391 -13.49 -25.64 14.62
C SER A 391 -12.00 -25.68 14.28
N LEU A 392 -11.24 -24.69 14.77
CA LEU A 392 -9.79 -24.58 14.58
C LEU A 392 -9.04 -25.07 15.82
N THR A 393 -7.78 -25.43 15.67
CA THR A 393 -6.90 -25.78 16.79
C THR A 393 -6.68 -24.56 17.69
N ALA A 394 -6.76 -24.75 19.01
CA ALA A 394 -6.52 -23.68 19.98
C ALA A 394 -5.14 -23.04 19.76
N GLY A 395 -5.11 -21.70 19.73
CA GLY A 395 -3.88 -20.91 19.48
C GLY A 395 -3.59 -20.64 18.01
N THR A 396 -4.45 -21.11 17.09
CA THR A 396 -4.37 -20.70 15.68
C THR A 396 -4.71 -19.21 15.57
N GLN A 397 -3.87 -18.44 14.89
CA GLN A 397 -4.18 -17.04 14.58
C GLN A 397 -5.27 -16.99 13.51
N LEU A 398 -6.30 -16.17 13.74
CA LEU A 398 -7.43 -16.04 12.84
C LEU A 398 -7.13 -15.04 11.73
N GLU A 399 -7.37 -15.44 10.50
CA GLU A 399 -7.38 -14.54 9.35
C GLU A 399 -8.70 -13.77 9.27
N VAL A 400 -8.67 -12.63 8.58
CA VAL A 400 -9.84 -11.76 8.38
C VAL A 400 -11.02 -12.51 7.76
N SER A 401 -10.77 -13.42 6.82
CA SER A 401 -11.77 -14.29 6.19
C SER A 401 -12.49 -15.19 7.19
N GLN A 402 -11.78 -15.68 8.21
CA GLN A 402 -12.31 -16.53 9.27
C GLN A 402 -13.11 -15.70 10.29
N ILE A 403 -12.73 -14.45 10.55
CA ILE A 403 -13.49 -13.54 11.42
C ILE A 403 -14.91 -13.32 10.89
N TYR A 404 -15.10 -13.17 9.57
CA TYR A 404 -16.42 -13.09 8.96
C TYR A 404 -17.29 -14.33 9.14
N GLN A 405 -16.68 -15.50 9.45
CA GLN A 405 -17.36 -16.76 9.66
C GLN A 405 -17.70 -17.05 11.13
N LEU A 406 -17.26 -16.21 12.06
CA LEU A 406 -17.57 -16.36 13.48
C LEU A 406 -19.09 -16.46 13.67
N PRO A 407 -19.61 -17.48 14.38
CA PRO A 407 -21.04 -17.57 14.66
C PRO A 407 -21.49 -16.38 15.49
N CYS A 408 -22.67 -15.85 15.17
CA CYS A 408 -23.19 -14.65 15.84
C CYS A 408 -23.40 -14.85 17.33
N GLU A 409 -23.92 -15.98 17.74
CA GLU A 409 -24.16 -16.30 19.15
C GLU A 409 -22.85 -16.29 19.94
N ASP A 410 -21.82 -16.99 19.44
CA ASP A 410 -20.51 -17.07 20.10
C ASP A 410 -19.84 -15.70 20.21
N LEU A 411 -19.86 -14.90 19.12
CA LEU A 411 -19.32 -13.53 19.15
C LEU A 411 -20.07 -12.64 20.13
N GLN A 412 -21.41 -12.75 20.21
CA GLN A 412 -22.22 -11.97 21.12
C GLN A 412 -22.03 -12.37 22.58
N ILE A 413 -21.87 -13.67 22.87
CA ILE A 413 -21.60 -14.14 24.24
C ILE A 413 -20.27 -13.56 24.73
N VAL A 414 -19.21 -13.69 23.93
CA VAL A 414 -17.89 -13.14 24.27
C VAL A 414 -17.97 -11.63 24.49
N ASP A 415 -18.57 -10.88 23.57
CA ASP A 415 -18.68 -9.43 23.66
C ASP A 415 -19.44 -8.99 24.91
N ARG A 416 -20.61 -9.59 25.19
CA ARG A 416 -21.43 -9.28 26.38
C ARG A 416 -20.69 -9.57 27.68
N LEU A 417 -19.94 -10.67 27.76
CA LEU A 417 -19.13 -10.99 28.95
C LEU A 417 -18.07 -9.92 29.20
N TRP A 418 -17.31 -9.53 28.14
CA TRP A 418 -16.30 -8.46 28.26
C TRP A 418 -16.92 -7.13 28.68
N VAL A 419 -18.01 -6.69 28.04
CA VAL A 419 -18.70 -5.44 28.35
C VAL A 419 -19.23 -5.43 29.80
N HIS A 420 -19.86 -6.53 30.22
CA HIS A 420 -20.44 -6.63 31.54
C HIS A 420 -19.38 -6.53 32.65
N TYR A 421 -18.38 -7.41 32.63
CA TYR A 421 -17.38 -7.49 33.70
C TYR A 421 -16.38 -6.35 33.72
N SER A 422 -16.20 -5.65 32.59
CA SER A 422 -15.39 -4.44 32.51
C SER A 422 -16.17 -3.15 32.78
N GLN A 423 -17.49 -3.22 33.01
CA GLN A 423 -18.37 -2.05 33.18
C GLN A 423 -18.36 -1.14 31.92
N GLY A 424 -18.37 -1.72 30.73
CA GLY A 424 -18.38 -0.99 29.47
C GLY A 424 -17.00 -0.48 29.00
N GLN A 425 -15.93 -0.86 29.68
CA GLN A 425 -14.57 -0.45 29.31
C GLN A 425 -14.02 -1.25 28.15
N PHE A 426 -14.33 -2.56 28.07
CA PHE A 426 -13.76 -3.51 27.13
C PHE A 426 -14.84 -4.30 26.40
N GLY A 427 -14.48 -4.86 25.24
CA GLY A 427 -15.35 -5.66 24.39
C GLY A 427 -15.23 -5.30 22.93
N PHE A 428 -15.65 -6.18 22.05
CA PHE A 428 -15.60 -5.96 20.59
C PHE A 428 -16.54 -4.84 20.14
N SER A 429 -17.71 -4.72 20.76
CA SER A 429 -18.66 -3.63 20.51
C SER A 429 -18.09 -2.29 20.97
N VAL A 430 -17.35 -2.26 22.08
CA VAL A 430 -16.65 -1.06 22.57
C VAL A 430 -15.53 -0.68 21.61
N GLN A 431 -14.73 -1.64 21.15
CA GLN A 431 -13.72 -1.41 20.12
C GLN A 431 -14.33 -0.85 18.84
N ASN A 432 -15.46 -1.40 18.41
CA ASN A 432 -16.18 -0.90 17.25
C ASN A 432 -16.62 0.56 17.44
N GLN A 433 -17.16 0.95 18.59
CA GLN A 433 -17.54 2.34 18.88
C GLN A 433 -16.34 3.28 18.80
N VAL A 434 -15.19 2.90 19.38
CA VAL A 434 -13.95 3.67 19.28
C VAL A 434 -13.49 3.76 17.83
N TYR A 435 -13.52 2.67 17.06
CA TYR A 435 -13.12 2.61 15.67
C TYR A 435 -13.99 3.50 14.77
N GLN A 436 -15.31 3.49 14.96
CA GLN A 436 -16.23 4.38 14.25
C GLN A 436 -16.03 5.85 14.63
N SER A 437 -15.68 6.15 15.89
CA SER A 437 -15.39 7.53 16.33
C SER A 437 -14.19 8.16 15.64
N VAL A 438 -13.26 7.34 15.15
CA VAL A 438 -12.08 7.75 14.36
C VAL A 438 -12.28 7.53 12.85
N LYS A 439 -13.53 7.32 12.40
CA LYS A 439 -13.92 7.13 10.98
C LYS A 439 -13.22 5.92 10.31
N GLY A 440 -13.00 4.84 11.06
CA GLY A 440 -12.34 3.64 10.54
C GLY A 440 -10.83 3.75 10.35
N ASP A 441 -10.20 4.80 10.87
CA ASP A 441 -8.74 4.96 10.83
C ASP A 441 -8.08 4.05 11.87
N TYR A 442 -7.42 3.00 11.40
CA TYR A 442 -6.77 2.01 12.27
C TYR A 442 -5.65 2.57 13.13
N ILE A 443 -4.89 3.53 12.62
CA ILE A 443 -3.77 4.13 13.36
C ILE A 443 -4.31 4.98 14.50
N ARG A 444 -5.27 5.86 14.21
CA ARG A 444 -5.94 6.67 15.24
C ARG A 444 -6.70 5.80 16.26
N PHE A 445 -7.23 4.66 15.82
CA PHE A 445 -7.79 3.68 16.73
C PHE A 445 -6.72 3.13 17.69
N CYS A 446 -5.58 2.67 17.14
CA CYS A 446 -4.46 2.17 17.96
C CYS A 446 -3.97 3.21 18.97
N ASP A 447 -3.86 4.48 18.57
CA ASP A 447 -3.50 5.58 19.49
C ASP A 447 -4.54 5.72 20.62
N ARG A 448 -5.83 5.68 20.29
CA ARG A 448 -6.93 5.79 21.28
C ARG A 448 -6.93 4.66 22.30
N VAL A 449 -6.75 3.43 21.82
CA VAL A 449 -6.76 2.24 22.69
C VAL A 449 -5.37 1.91 23.24
N ASN A 450 -4.35 2.68 22.90
CA ASN A 450 -2.95 2.46 23.27
C ASN A 450 -2.43 1.07 22.84
N TRP A 451 -2.71 0.71 21.61
CA TRP A 451 -2.12 -0.46 20.97
C TRP A 451 -0.91 -0.06 20.12
N PRO A 452 0.14 -0.87 20.07
CA PRO A 452 1.18 -0.67 19.08
C PRO A 452 0.60 -0.83 17.67
N THR A 453 1.02 0.01 16.73
CA THR A 453 0.52 -0.01 15.34
C THR A 453 1.10 -1.15 14.49
N TYR A 454 2.03 -1.94 15.04
CA TYR A 454 2.70 -3.07 14.38
C TYR A 454 2.49 -4.36 15.17
N ASN A 455 2.49 -5.51 14.47
CA ASN A 455 2.26 -6.81 15.07
C ASN A 455 3.60 -7.56 15.24
N SER A 456 4.22 -7.48 16.41
CA SER A 456 5.38 -8.28 16.77
C SER A 456 5.24 -8.81 18.20
N ALA A 457 5.97 -9.87 18.54
CA ALA A 457 5.97 -10.40 19.90
C ALA A 457 6.36 -9.34 20.94
N THR A 458 7.32 -8.46 20.60
CA THR A 458 7.72 -7.32 21.44
C THR A 458 6.61 -6.27 21.58
N ALA A 459 5.85 -6.03 20.51
CA ALA A 459 4.72 -5.11 20.55
C ALA A 459 3.59 -5.64 21.42
N LEU A 460 3.29 -6.92 21.31
CA LEU A 460 2.26 -7.57 22.12
C LEU A 460 2.62 -7.61 23.61
N SER A 461 3.93 -7.61 23.96
CA SER A 461 4.37 -7.50 25.37
C SER A 461 4.11 -6.13 25.99
N GLN A 462 3.79 -5.10 25.20
CA GLN A 462 3.45 -3.75 25.67
C GLN A 462 1.96 -3.59 26.03
N LEU A 463 1.13 -4.60 25.75
CA LEU A 463 -0.29 -4.58 26.07
C LEU A 463 -0.53 -4.53 27.57
N LYS A 464 -1.52 -3.72 27.99
CA LYS A 464 -1.86 -3.51 29.41
C LYS A 464 -3.06 -4.35 29.79
N PHE A 465 -2.85 -5.40 30.56
CA PHE A 465 -3.92 -6.26 31.08
C PHE A 465 -4.41 -5.76 32.45
N SER A 466 -5.02 -4.59 32.49
CA SER A 466 -5.56 -3.99 33.72
C SER A 466 -6.83 -3.22 33.44
N GLN A 467 -7.67 -3.04 34.46
CA GLN A 467 -8.90 -2.21 34.40
C GLN A 467 -8.60 -0.74 34.07
N GLN A 468 -7.37 -0.29 34.24
CA GLN A 468 -6.92 1.09 33.95
C GLN A 468 -6.46 1.27 32.51
N ALA A 469 -6.46 0.22 31.69
CA ALA A 469 -6.15 0.34 30.27
C ALA A 469 -7.22 1.21 29.58
N PRO A 470 -6.88 1.89 28.47
CA PRO A 470 -7.84 2.71 27.74
C PRO A 470 -9.10 1.95 27.30
N GLN A 471 -10.21 2.67 27.11
CA GLN A 471 -11.44 2.09 26.60
C GLN A 471 -11.18 1.39 25.25
N GLY A 472 -11.69 0.16 25.10
CA GLY A 472 -11.48 -0.65 23.89
C GLY A 472 -10.11 -1.34 23.82
N HIS A 473 -9.24 -1.23 24.85
CA HIS A 473 -7.93 -1.88 24.86
C HIS A 473 -8.01 -3.41 24.81
N LEU A 474 -9.04 -4.00 25.41
CA LEU A 474 -9.25 -5.45 25.46
C LEU A 474 -10.62 -5.84 24.84
N PRO A 475 -10.78 -7.08 24.36
CA PRO A 475 -9.72 -8.08 24.17
C PRO A 475 -8.65 -7.60 23.21
N SER A 476 -7.41 -8.09 23.42
CA SER A 476 -6.29 -7.69 22.57
C SER A 476 -6.41 -8.30 21.16
N ARG A 477 -5.54 -7.87 20.26
CA ARG A 477 -5.45 -8.44 18.91
C ARG A 477 -4.42 -9.58 18.78
N SER A 478 -3.97 -10.17 19.88
CA SER A 478 -2.97 -11.24 19.88
C SER A 478 -3.41 -12.49 19.10
N TRP A 479 -4.72 -12.67 18.95
CA TRP A 479 -5.36 -13.75 18.23
C TRP A 479 -5.48 -13.52 16.72
N VAL A 480 -5.16 -12.33 16.23
CA VAL A 480 -5.26 -11.96 14.80
C VAL A 480 -3.96 -12.26 14.08
N GLY A 481 -4.05 -12.95 12.96
CA GLY A 481 -2.94 -13.28 12.09
C GLY A 481 -3.22 -12.97 10.62
N GLY A 482 -2.30 -13.42 9.76
CA GLY A 482 -2.39 -13.22 8.33
C GLY A 482 -1.97 -11.82 7.87
N VAL A 483 -1.91 -11.65 6.56
CA VAL A 483 -1.41 -10.41 5.91
C VAL A 483 -2.37 -9.23 6.12
N GLN A 484 -3.66 -9.52 6.28
CA GLN A 484 -4.72 -8.49 6.44
C GLN A 484 -5.08 -8.20 7.90
N TRP A 485 -4.20 -8.54 8.84
CA TRP A 485 -4.49 -8.42 10.28
C TRP A 485 -4.99 -7.02 10.72
N VAL A 486 -4.60 -5.96 10.03
CA VAL A 486 -5.09 -4.58 10.29
C VAL A 486 -6.59 -4.41 10.00
N ARG A 487 -7.17 -5.26 9.15
CA ARG A 487 -8.60 -5.24 8.78
C ARG A 487 -9.49 -6.03 9.76
N HIS A 488 -8.92 -6.59 10.82
CA HIS A 488 -9.72 -7.37 11.77
C HIS A 488 -10.84 -6.55 12.43
N LEU A 489 -10.62 -5.24 12.63
CA LEU A 489 -11.65 -4.35 13.17
C LEU A 489 -12.79 -4.13 12.19
N ASP A 490 -12.51 -3.99 10.90
CA ASP A 490 -13.54 -3.91 9.85
C ASP A 490 -14.36 -5.21 9.82
N ALA A 491 -13.68 -6.36 9.91
CA ALA A 491 -14.32 -7.66 9.91
C ALA A 491 -15.21 -7.86 11.16
N ILE A 492 -14.71 -7.54 12.35
CA ILE A 492 -15.48 -7.59 13.58
C ILE A 492 -16.67 -6.62 13.54
N SER A 493 -16.45 -5.38 13.08
CA SER A 493 -17.50 -4.35 12.93
C SER A 493 -18.62 -4.85 12.01
N THR A 494 -18.24 -5.35 10.84
CA THR A 494 -19.18 -5.91 9.85
C THR A 494 -19.92 -7.10 10.44
N ARG A 495 -19.21 -8.02 11.10
CA ARG A 495 -19.82 -9.22 11.69
C ARG A 495 -20.79 -8.88 12.81
N LEU A 496 -20.45 -7.96 13.72
CA LEU A 496 -21.36 -7.46 14.77
C LEU A 496 -22.63 -6.84 14.18
N THR A 497 -22.49 -6.06 13.11
CA THR A 497 -23.64 -5.44 12.42
C THR A 497 -24.54 -6.50 11.78
N GLN A 498 -23.97 -7.52 11.13
CA GLN A 498 -24.74 -8.65 10.58
C GLN A 498 -25.50 -9.40 11.68
N CYS A 499 -24.84 -9.64 12.82
CA CYS A 499 -25.42 -10.35 13.93
C CYS A 499 -26.55 -9.57 14.63
N SER A 500 -26.47 -8.25 14.68
CA SER A 500 -27.53 -7.40 15.24
C SER A 500 -28.80 -7.41 14.38
N ASN A 501 -28.65 -7.51 13.06
CA ASN A 501 -29.79 -7.53 12.11
C ASN A 501 -30.55 -8.86 12.10
N ILE A 502 -29.95 -9.94 12.58
CA ILE A 502 -30.61 -11.26 12.72
C ILE A 502 -31.54 -11.28 13.94
N SER A 503 -31.11 -10.68 15.06
CA SER A 503 -31.88 -10.64 16.30
C SER A 503 -33.15 -9.75 16.24
N THR A 504 -33.35 -8.96 15.17
CA THR A 504 -34.55 -8.13 14.99
C THR A 504 -35.60 -8.77 14.10
N ARG A 505 -35.36 -9.99 13.59
CA ARG A 505 -36.27 -10.73 12.71
C ARG A 505 -36.91 -11.95 13.37
N GLU A 506 -36.61 -12.26 14.61
CA GLU A 506 -37.30 -13.20 15.49
C GLU A 506 -38.10 -12.42 16.56
#